data_036d22eafcd67f7decfb49cceec7d5d5
#
_entry.id   036d22eafcd67f7decfb49cceec7d5d5
#
_cell.length_a   1.000
_cell.length_b   1.000
_cell.length_c   1.000
_cell.angle_alpha   90.00
_cell.angle_beta   90.00
_cell.angle_gamma   90.00
#
_symmetry.space_group_name_H-M   'P 1'
#
loop_
_entity.id
_entity.type
_entity.pdbx_description
1 polymer ?
#
loop_
_entity_poly.entity_id
_entity_poly.type
_entity_poly.pdbx_seq_one_letter_code
_entity_poly.pdbx_strand_id
1 'polypeptide(L)'
;DAGLFIKALKGFPGTYSSYVQETLGNQGILKLLDGVNDRYAEFRSVIGYCAPNSEPKIFLGKVIGEIAVEEKGDLGFAFDPIFYVPAEGKTFGELTTEEKNQFSHRKNSLEKFIKWYSIQ
;
A
#
# COMPACT_ATOMS: atom_id res chain seq x y z
N ASP A 1 -6.56 -2.01 8.71
CA ASP A 1 -6.07 -0.66 8.45
C ASP A 1 -4.97 -0.70 7.40
N ALA A 2 -5.04 0.19 6.43
CA ALA A 2 -4.11 0.17 5.31
C ALA A 2 -3.76 1.60 4.87
N GLY A 3 -2.59 1.77 4.29
CA GLY A 3 -2.17 3.08 3.80
C GLY A 3 -0.97 3.04 2.89
N LEU A 4 -0.79 4.15 2.19
CA LEU A 4 0.36 4.43 1.33
C LEU A 4 1.36 5.29 2.10
N PHE A 5 2.61 4.86 2.14
CA PHE A 5 3.68 5.55 2.86
C PHE A 5 4.77 5.91 1.87
N ILE A 6 5.03 7.21 1.70
CA ILE A 6 5.99 7.72 0.73
C ILE A 6 7.21 8.26 1.47
N LYS A 7 8.37 7.69 1.22
CA LYS A 7 9.59 8.02 1.93
C LYS A 7 9.98 9.49 1.82
N ALA A 8 9.94 10.04 0.61
CA ALA A 8 10.32 11.45 0.38
C ALA A 8 9.39 12.43 1.10
N LEU A 9 8.18 11.99 1.45
CA LEU A 9 7.20 12.78 2.19
C LEU A 9 7.15 12.38 3.67
N LYS A 10 8.18 11.68 4.15
CA LYS A 10 8.32 11.24 5.54
C LYS A 10 7.17 10.38 6.02
N GLY A 11 6.66 9.55 5.14
CA GLY A 11 5.57 8.62 5.42
C GLY A 11 4.18 9.11 5.06
N PHE A 12 4.04 10.40 4.68
CA PHE A 12 2.75 10.93 4.23
C PHE A 12 2.35 10.24 2.92
N PRO A 13 1.08 9.90 2.64
CA PRO A 13 -0.10 10.18 3.48
C PRO A 13 -0.31 9.23 4.68
N GLY A 14 0.33 8.06 4.70
CA GLY A 14 0.30 7.17 5.86
C GLY A 14 -1.12 6.79 6.30
N THR A 15 -1.42 7.00 7.57
CA THR A 15 -2.73 6.68 8.13
C THR A 15 -3.85 7.57 7.59
N TYR A 16 -3.52 8.66 6.92
CA TYR A 16 -4.48 9.56 6.31
C TYR A 16 -4.72 9.27 4.83
N SER A 17 -4.29 8.11 4.34
CA SER A 17 -4.34 7.78 2.91
C SER A 17 -5.72 7.93 2.29
N SER A 18 -6.76 7.47 2.97
CA SER A 18 -8.12 7.58 2.46
C SER A 18 -8.55 9.04 2.31
N TYR A 19 -8.28 9.85 3.32
CA TYR A 19 -8.61 11.27 3.29
C TYR A 19 -7.82 12.01 2.20
N VAL A 20 -6.54 11.69 2.07
CA VAL A 20 -5.68 12.32 1.06
C VAL A 20 -6.11 11.91 -0.34
N GLN A 21 -6.53 10.68 -0.54
CA GLN A 21 -7.08 10.26 -1.84
C GLN A 21 -8.31 11.08 -2.21
N GLU A 22 -9.19 11.35 -1.26
CA GLU A 22 -10.41 12.12 -1.50
C GLU A 22 -10.14 13.61 -1.73
N THR A 23 -9.07 14.13 -1.13
CA THR A 23 -8.76 15.57 -1.22
C THR A 23 -7.72 15.88 -2.29
N LEU A 24 -6.50 15.39 -2.14
CA LEU A 24 -5.43 15.65 -3.10
C LEU A 24 -5.49 14.75 -4.31
N GLY A 25 -5.87 13.49 -4.11
CA GLY A 25 -5.92 12.50 -5.17
C GLY A 25 -4.55 12.15 -5.74
N ASN A 26 -4.53 11.36 -6.78
CA ASN A 26 -3.28 10.95 -7.43
C ASN A 26 -2.51 12.14 -8.01
N GLN A 27 -3.22 13.06 -8.63
CA GLN A 27 -2.57 14.24 -9.21
C GLN A 27 -1.93 15.13 -8.14
N GLY A 28 -2.55 15.23 -6.97
CA GLY A 28 -1.98 15.99 -5.86
C GLY A 28 -0.70 15.37 -5.34
N ILE A 29 -0.67 14.05 -5.22
CA ILE A 29 0.55 13.32 -4.80
C ILE A 29 1.66 13.50 -5.84
N LEU A 30 1.34 13.35 -7.12
CA LEU A 30 2.32 13.55 -8.18
C LEU A 30 2.91 14.96 -8.17
N LYS A 31 2.07 15.94 -7.87
CA LYS A 31 2.51 17.34 -7.78
C LYS A 31 3.48 17.56 -6.64
N LEU A 32 3.21 16.96 -5.48
CA LEU A 32 4.11 17.03 -4.33
C LEU A 32 5.47 16.39 -4.62
N LEU A 33 5.51 15.42 -5.51
CA LEU A 33 6.75 14.71 -5.86
C LEU A 33 7.40 15.24 -7.14
N ASP A 34 6.91 16.33 -7.69
CA ASP A 34 7.50 16.94 -8.88
C ASP A 34 8.97 17.29 -8.62
N GLY A 35 9.86 16.79 -9.49
CA GLY A 35 11.30 17.01 -9.33
C GLY A 35 11.98 16.16 -8.26
N VAL A 36 11.23 15.29 -7.57
CA VAL A 36 11.78 14.42 -6.52
C VAL A 36 12.29 13.12 -7.14
N ASN A 37 13.56 12.80 -6.89
CA ASN A 37 14.19 11.58 -7.43
C ASN A 37 13.91 10.34 -6.61
N ASP A 38 13.86 10.46 -5.27
CA ASP A 38 13.57 9.35 -4.39
C ASP A 38 12.06 9.10 -4.40
N ARG A 39 11.65 8.08 -5.13
CA ARG A 39 10.24 7.74 -5.30
C ARG A 39 9.81 6.53 -4.47
N TYR A 40 10.66 6.07 -3.56
CA TYR A 40 10.37 4.91 -2.73
C TYR A 40 9.05 5.09 -1.98
N ALA A 41 8.24 4.05 -2.03
CA ALA A 41 6.96 4.04 -1.32
C ALA A 41 6.59 2.60 -0.97
N GLU A 42 5.69 2.46 -0.01
CA GLU A 42 5.16 1.15 0.31
C GLU A 42 3.70 1.27 0.71
N PHE A 43 2.92 0.27 0.31
CA PHE A 43 1.62 0.04 0.91
C PHE A 43 1.81 -0.82 2.14
N ARG A 44 1.13 -0.46 3.22
CA ARG A 44 1.11 -1.22 4.46
C ARG A 44 -0.32 -1.57 4.84
N SER A 45 -0.50 -2.77 5.38
CA SER A 45 -1.76 -3.22 5.93
C SER A 45 -1.49 -3.81 7.30
N VAL A 46 -2.35 -3.50 8.27
CA VAL A 46 -2.21 -3.97 9.64
C VAL A 46 -3.48 -4.70 10.04
N ILE A 47 -3.31 -5.91 10.58
CA ILE A 47 -4.40 -6.68 11.18
C ILE A 47 -4.12 -6.79 12.67
N GLY A 48 -5.06 -6.31 13.48
CA GLY A 48 -5.00 -6.45 14.92
C GLY A 48 -5.90 -7.60 15.37
N TYR A 49 -5.42 -8.39 16.31
CA TYR A 49 -6.21 -9.46 16.92
C TYR A 49 -6.02 -9.40 18.42
N CYS A 50 -7.12 -9.44 19.16
CA CYS A 50 -7.10 -9.43 20.60
C CYS A 50 -8.10 -10.45 21.13
N ALA A 51 -7.59 -11.54 21.70
CA ALA A 51 -8.42 -12.51 22.39
C ALA A 51 -8.64 -12.08 23.83
N PRO A 52 -9.75 -12.51 24.47
CA PRO A 52 -9.96 -12.23 25.89
C PRO A 52 -8.78 -12.69 26.74
N ASN A 53 -8.36 -11.84 27.68
CA ASN A 53 -7.28 -12.16 28.62
C ASN A 53 -5.91 -12.42 28.01
N SER A 54 -5.68 -11.93 26.78
CA SER A 54 -4.36 -12.04 26.16
C SER A 54 -3.92 -10.69 25.58
N GLU A 55 -2.63 -10.57 25.31
CA GLU A 55 -2.11 -9.36 24.70
C GLU A 55 -2.50 -9.27 23.24
N PRO A 56 -2.77 -8.05 22.73
CA PRO A 56 -3.03 -7.86 21.31
C PRO A 56 -1.86 -8.34 20.45
N LYS A 57 -2.18 -8.91 19.29
CA LYS A 57 -1.20 -9.25 18.28
C LYS A 57 -1.45 -8.40 17.04
N ILE A 58 -0.36 -7.96 16.41
CA ILE A 58 -0.41 -7.11 15.23
C ILE A 58 0.36 -7.78 14.10
N PHE A 59 -0.24 -7.85 12.91
CA PHE A 59 0.37 -8.44 11.74
C PHE A 59 0.47 -7.38 10.64
N LEU A 60 1.70 -7.06 10.25
CA LEU A 60 1.99 -6.07 9.23
C LEU A 60 2.31 -6.77 7.91
N GLY A 61 1.54 -6.43 6.88
CA GLY A 61 1.88 -6.79 5.51
C GLY A 61 2.25 -5.54 4.75
N LYS A 62 3.25 -5.63 3.87
CA LYS A 62 3.65 -4.49 3.05
C LYS A 62 4.06 -4.92 1.66
N VAL A 63 3.89 -3.99 0.72
CA VAL A 63 4.40 -4.12 -0.64
C VAL A 63 5.27 -2.91 -0.92
N ILE A 64 6.52 -3.16 -1.31
CA ILE A 64 7.48 -2.12 -1.62
C ILE A 64 7.41 -1.79 -3.10
N GLY A 65 7.39 -0.50 -3.42
CA GLY A 65 7.39 -0.02 -4.79
C GLY A 65 7.88 1.41 -4.88
N GLU A 66 7.43 2.09 -5.90
CA GLU A 66 7.80 3.48 -6.17
C GLU A 66 6.58 4.25 -6.66
N ILE A 67 6.57 5.56 -6.42
CA ILE A 67 5.54 6.41 -7.01
C ILE A 67 5.95 6.71 -8.45
N ALA A 68 5.07 6.39 -9.40
CA ALA A 68 5.28 6.68 -10.81
C ALA A 68 5.31 8.18 -11.06
N VAL A 69 5.82 8.60 -12.21
CA VAL A 69 5.84 10.02 -12.57
C VAL A 69 4.50 10.48 -13.15
N GLU A 70 3.68 9.55 -13.60
CA GLU A 70 2.33 9.82 -14.12
C GLU A 70 1.41 8.65 -13.83
N GLU A 71 0.10 8.86 -13.88
CA GLU A 71 -0.86 7.78 -13.73
C GLU A 71 -0.77 6.83 -14.91
N LYS A 72 -0.79 5.52 -14.63
CA LYS A 72 -0.83 4.47 -15.64
C LYS A 72 -1.80 3.38 -15.24
N GLY A 73 -2.67 3.04 -16.18
CA GLY A 73 -3.68 2.02 -15.96
C GLY A 73 -4.96 2.57 -15.36
N ASP A 74 -6.02 1.81 -15.50
CA ASP A 74 -7.35 2.16 -15.00
C ASP A 74 -7.98 1.03 -14.19
N LEU A 75 -7.18 0.01 -13.89
CA LEU A 75 -7.60 -1.10 -13.05
C LEU A 75 -7.36 -0.74 -11.58
N GLY A 76 -8.00 -1.48 -10.70
CA GLY A 76 -7.87 -1.24 -9.28
C GLY A 76 -8.59 0.02 -8.81
N PHE A 77 -8.06 0.64 -7.76
CA PHE A 77 -8.70 1.80 -7.14
C PHE A 77 -7.67 2.66 -6.40
N ALA A 78 -8.08 3.84 -6.00
CA ALA A 78 -7.30 4.76 -5.17
C ALA A 78 -5.93 5.07 -5.77
N PHE A 79 -4.84 4.81 -5.05
CA PHE A 79 -3.49 5.14 -5.49
C PHE A 79 -2.89 4.13 -6.48
N ASP A 80 -3.62 3.09 -6.84
CA ASP A 80 -3.09 2.03 -7.71
C ASP A 80 -2.45 2.56 -9.02
N PRO A 81 -3.04 3.55 -9.71
CA PRO A 81 -2.43 4.05 -10.95
C PRO A 81 -1.07 4.72 -10.78
N ILE A 82 -0.67 5.09 -9.58
CA ILE A 82 0.64 5.73 -9.34
C ILE A 82 1.60 4.87 -8.53
N PHE A 83 1.19 3.68 -8.12
CA PHE A 83 2.07 2.79 -7.37
C PHE A 83 2.74 1.79 -8.31
N TYR A 84 3.99 2.06 -8.63
CA TYR A 84 4.79 1.26 -9.57
C TYR A 84 5.51 0.14 -8.82
N VAL A 85 5.42 -1.08 -9.36
CA VAL A 85 6.07 -2.26 -8.80
C VAL A 85 7.21 -2.67 -9.73
N PRO A 86 8.47 -2.39 -9.35
CA PRO A 86 9.61 -2.67 -10.24
C PRO A 86 9.72 -4.13 -10.70
N ALA A 87 9.37 -5.07 -9.81
CA ALA A 87 9.43 -6.49 -10.14
C ALA A 87 8.49 -6.86 -11.30
N GLU A 88 7.40 -6.12 -11.48
CA GLU A 88 6.44 -6.35 -12.55
C GLU A 88 6.62 -5.39 -13.72
N GLY A 89 7.34 -4.29 -13.52
CA GLY A 89 7.47 -3.24 -14.53
C GLY A 89 6.17 -2.51 -14.81
N LYS A 90 5.23 -2.53 -13.88
CA LYS A 90 3.88 -1.96 -14.05
C LYS A 90 3.41 -1.33 -12.74
N THR A 91 2.45 -0.41 -12.86
CA THR A 91 1.72 0.08 -11.70
C THR A 91 0.62 -0.91 -11.30
N PHE A 92 0.13 -0.80 -10.08
CA PHE A 92 -1.04 -1.56 -9.66
C PHE A 92 -2.26 -1.27 -10.53
N GLY A 93 -2.35 -0.05 -11.10
CA GLY A 93 -3.43 0.29 -12.02
C GLY A 93 -3.37 -0.44 -13.35
N GLU A 94 -2.23 -1.05 -13.67
CA GLU A 94 -2.03 -1.85 -14.88
C GLU A 94 -2.15 -3.35 -14.63
N LEU A 95 -2.34 -3.76 -13.39
CA LEU A 95 -2.45 -5.18 -13.01
C LEU A 95 -3.90 -5.57 -12.80
N THR A 96 -4.25 -6.80 -13.20
CA THR A 96 -5.56 -7.36 -12.88
C THR A 96 -5.64 -7.64 -11.38
N THR A 97 -6.86 -7.84 -10.88
CA THR A 97 -7.07 -8.18 -9.46
C THR A 97 -6.28 -9.43 -9.09
N GLU A 98 -6.27 -10.45 -9.96
CA GLU A 98 -5.53 -11.69 -9.72
C GLU A 98 -4.02 -11.45 -9.62
N GLU A 99 -3.46 -10.68 -10.56
CA GLU A 99 -2.04 -10.35 -10.56
C GLU A 99 -1.67 -9.56 -9.31
N LYS A 100 -2.46 -8.56 -8.96
CA LYS A 100 -2.25 -7.72 -7.79
C LYS A 100 -2.31 -8.53 -6.50
N ASN A 101 -3.20 -9.51 -6.41
CA ASN A 101 -3.36 -10.32 -5.20
C ASN A 101 -2.15 -11.20 -4.89
N GLN A 102 -1.25 -11.41 -5.85
CA GLN A 102 -0.04 -12.20 -5.60
C GLN A 102 0.88 -11.56 -4.56
N PHE A 103 0.84 -10.22 -4.45
CA PHE A 103 1.73 -9.50 -3.53
C PHE A 103 1.06 -8.33 -2.83
N SER A 104 -0.27 -8.34 -2.73
CA SER A 104 -1.03 -7.31 -2.02
C SER A 104 -0.59 -7.21 -0.56
N HIS A 105 -0.45 -5.97 -0.06
CA HIS A 105 -0.12 -5.72 1.34
C HIS A 105 -1.19 -6.31 2.29
N ARG A 106 -2.47 -6.27 1.88
CA ARG A 106 -3.55 -6.87 2.66
C ARG A 106 -3.44 -8.38 2.72
N LYS A 107 -3.11 -9.01 1.58
CA LYS A 107 -2.90 -10.46 1.55
C LYS A 107 -1.72 -10.84 2.44
N ASN A 108 -0.64 -10.08 2.40
CA ASN A 108 0.54 -10.36 3.21
C ASN A 108 0.23 -10.32 4.71
N SER A 109 -0.50 -9.31 5.18
CA SER A 109 -0.87 -9.23 6.60
C SER A 109 -1.84 -10.33 6.99
N LEU A 110 -2.80 -10.65 6.11
CA LEU A 110 -3.76 -11.71 6.36
C LEU A 110 -3.10 -13.08 6.43
N GLU A 111 -2.16 -13.36 5.54
CA GLU A 111 -1.42 -14.63 5.56
C GLU A 111 -0.63 -14.78 6.86
N LYS A 112 0.01 -13.71 7.32
CA LYS A 112 0.73 -13.72 8.59
C LYS A 112 -0.20 -14.00 9.76
N PHE A 113 -1.38 -13.38 9.78
CA PHE A 113 -2.37 -13.62 10.82
C PHE A 113 -2.85 -15.07 10.78
N ILE A 114 -3.22 -15.59 9.62
CA ILE A 114 -3.71 -16.97 9.49
C ILE A 114 -2.65 -17.96 9.94
N LYS A 115 -1.41 -17.75 9.53
CA LYS A 115 -0.30 -18.62 9.92
C LYS A 115 -0.09 -18.63 11.43
N TRP A 116 -0.13 -17.46 12.05
CA TRP A 116 -0.01 -17.36 13.50
C TRP A 116 -1.19 -18.03 14.21
N TYR A 117 -2.42 -17.75 13.75
CA TYR A 117 -3.63 -18.25 14.39
C TYR A 117 -3.72 -19.79 14.31
N SER A 118 -3.29 -20.38 13.20
CA SER A 118 -3.39 -21.83 13.00
C SER A 118 -2.47 -22.65 13.91
N ILE A 119 -1.45 -22.02 14.50
CA ILE A 119 -0.53 -22.70 15.41
C ILE A 119 -0.82 -22.43 16.89
N GLN A 120 -1.91 -21.77 17.19
CA GLN A 120 -2.31 -21.48 18.58
C GLN A 120 -3.09 -22.66 19.23
#